data_e4a07f061c5c6d060177bb3305616a58
#
_entry.id   e4a07f061c5c6d060177bb3305616a58
#
_cell.length_a   1.000
_cell.length_b   1.000
_cell.length_c   1.000
_cell.angle_alpha   90.00
_cell.angle_beta   90.00
_cell.angle_gamma   90.00
#
_symmetry.space_group_name_H-M   'P 1'
#
loop_
_entity.id
_entity.type
_entity.pdbx_description
1 polymer ?
#
loop_
_entity_poly.entity_id
_entity_poly.type
_entity_poly.pdbx_seq_one_letter_code
_entity_poly.pdbx_strand_id
1 'polypeptide(L)'
;MKMLLRTCALALMLPLFTTGCKPKPVADGLFHVKLQTDWYPQPEMGGFYQAQLQGLYKARGLDVEILPGGPAIVAGQMVGTGAAQFAMGSSDSVIVDNSRGVPEVAVGATMQQDPQAVMVHENSPVHSFADLNGHTIAVKPGSIWFQYLVKRYGLSEVKETPATYSVASFVQDPNYIQQAFVTSEPYFARKAGAPVRTLLVSSTEYQPYRVFFTSKQFLAEHPEVVKGFVEASVEGWKNYLADPALVNAELTRLNPAMSPDQMKYSIETLKAGHFVDGPGTPESHLGHFTAARWETTYKQLMDLHVLPHPIDVTTVYTTRFVP
;
A
#
# COMPACT_ATOMS: atom_id res chain seq x y z
N MET A 1 -32.51 73.94 16.96
CA MET A 1 -33.44 73.02 16.36
C MET A 1 -32.67 72.29 15.25
N LYS A 2 -32.00 71.15 15.58
CA LYS A 2 -31.21 70.35 14.64
C LYS A 2 -31.79 68.91 14.65
N MET A 3 -32.37 68.55 13.51
CA MET A 3 -32.95 67.25 13.22
C MET A 3 -31.85 66.24 12.90
N LEU A 4 -31.70 65.18 13.67
CA LEU A 4 -30.82 64.04 13.35
C LEU A 4 -31.61 63.02 12.51
N LEU A 5 -31.18 62.83 11.26
CA LEU A 5 -31.63 61.69 10.46
C LEU A 5 -30.87 60.45 10.91
N ARG A 6 -31.58 59.40 11.33
CA ARG A 6 -31.05 58.04 11.55
C ARG A 6 -31.28 57.24 10.27
N THR A 7 -30.21 56.91 9.56
CA THR A 7 -30.21 55.97 8.45
C THR A 7 -30.08 54.53 9.01
N CYS A 8 -31.14 53.72 8.86
CA CYS A 8 -31.09 52.28 9.08
C CYS A 8 -30.44 51.60 7.87
N ALA A 9 -29.28 50.99 8.07
CA ALA A 9 -28.66 50.11 7.09
C ALA A 9 -29.21 48.69 7.26
N LEU A 10 -30.02 48.24 6.31
CA LEU A 10 -30.55 46.90 6.24
C LEU A 10 -29.47 45.97 5.64
N ALA A 11 -28.80 45.16 6.43
CA ALA A 11 -27.84 44.17 5.99
C ALA A 11 -28.57 42.96 5.37
N LEU A 12 -28.53 42.85 4.05
CA LEU A 12 -29.02 41.69 3.30
C LEU A 12 -28.05 40.53 3.50
N MET A 13 -28.34 39.56 4.34
CA MET A 13 -27.64 38.28 4.42
C MET A 13 -28.05 37.39 3.23
N LEU A 14 -27.20 37.28 2.21
CA LEU A 14 -27.33 36.25 1.18
C LEU A 14 -26.88 34.91 1.78
N PRO A 15 -27.69 33.83 1.70
CA PRO A 15 -27.21 32.50 2.02
C PRO A 15 -26.26 32.01 0.91
N LEU A 16 -25.00 31.78 1.26
CA LEU A 16 -24.06 31.03 0.40
C LEU A 16 -24.53 29.57 0.33
N PHE A 17 -25.24 29.22 -0.73
CA PHE A 17 -25.43 27.82 -1.11
C PHE A 17 -24.08 27.26 -1.63
N THR A 18 -23.37 26.51 -0.80
CA THR A 18 -22.27 25.66 -1.27
C THR A 18 -22.89 24.49 -2.04
N THR A 19 -23.01 24.64 -3.35
CA THR A 19 -23.31 23.52 -4.23
C THR A 19 -22.09 22.59 -4.21
N GLY A 20 -22.15 21.57 -3.35
CA GLY A 20 -21.24 20.45 -3.42
C GLY A 20 -21.30 19.85 -4.83
N CYS A 21 -20.19 19.87 -5.55
CA CYS A 21 -20.03 19.21 -6.84
C CYS A 21 -20.24 17.70 -6.65
N LYS A 22 -21.47 17.21 -6.86
CA LYS A 22 -21.68 15.76 -7.04
C LYS A 22 -21.00 15.36 -8.34
N PRO A 23 -20.16 14.30 -8.35
CA PRO A 23 -19.63 13.79 -9.60
C PRO A 23 -20.79 13.42 -10.52
N LYS A 24 -20.80 14.01 -11.74
CA LYS A 24 -21.81 13.69 -12.75
C LYS A 24 -21.59 12.26 -13.25
N PRO A 25 -22.64 11.44 -13.38
CA PRO A 25 -22.55 10.22 -14.15
C PRO A 25 -22.12 10.56 -15.57
N VAL A 26 -21.09 9.87 -16.07
CA VAL A 26 -20.64 10.04 -17.44
C VAL A 26 -21.59 9.26 -18.37
N ALA A 27 -21.57 9.59 -19.66
CA ALA A 27 -22.54 9.15 -20.67
C ALA A 27 -22.68 7.63 -20.88
N ASP A 28 -21.80 6.81 -20.28
CA ASP A 28 -21.80 5.34 -20.36
C ASP A 28 -22.47 4.63 -19.17
N GLY A 29 -22.96 5.38 -18.16
CA GLY A 29 -23.62 4.84 -16.97
C GLY A 29 -22.68 4.21 -15.94
N LEU A 30 -21.35 4.27 -16.12
CA LEU A 30 -20.37 3.77 -15.19
C LEU A 30 -19.99 4.83 -14.12
N PHE A 31 -19.63 4.37 -12.94
CA PHE A 31 -19.08 5.24 -11.90
C PHE A 31 -17.55 5.25 -12.03
N HIS A 32 -16.97 6.45 -12.31
CA HIS A 32 -15.54 6.58 -12.49
C HIS A 32 -14.83 6.71 -11.13
N VAL A 33 -13.83 5.88 -10.92
CA VAL A 33 -12.96 5.90 -9.74
C VAL A 33 -11.50 5.77 -10.15
N LYS A 34 -10.62 6.30 -9.30
CA LYS A 34 -9.17 6.19 -9.45
C LYS A 34 -8.61 5.35 -8.32
N LEU A 35 -7.75 4.39 -8.68
CA LEU A 35 -6.91 3.66 -7.75
C LEU A 35 -5.47 4.16 -7.87
N GLN A 36 -4.93 4.76 -6.82
CA GLN A 36 -3.51 5.11 -6.73
C GLN A 36 -2.71 3.92 -6.22
N THR A 37 -1.83 3.35 -7.04
CA THR A 37 -0.85 2.36 -6.55
C THR A 37 0.29 3.05 -5.82
N ASP A 38 0.96 2.34 -4.93
CA ASP A 38 2.07 2.88 -4.14
C ASP A 38 3.43 2.77 -4.84
N TRP A 39 3.48 2.02 -5.94
CA TRP A 39 4.69 1.82 -6.73
C TRP A 39 4.39 1.76 -8.23
N TYR A 40 5.43 1.63 -9.05
CA TYR A 40 5.33 1.43 -10.49
C TYR A 40 4.54 0.16 -10.82
N PRO A 41 3.94 0.06 -12.04
CA PRO A 41 3.22 -1.15 -12.46
C PRO A 41 4.12 -2.38 -12.41
N GLN A 42 3.72 -3.37 -11.60
CA GLN A 42 4.46 -4.61 -11.37
C GLN A 42 3.53 -5.71 -10.79
N PRO A 43 3.96 -6.98 -10.66
CA PRO A 43 3.12 -8.09 -10.22
C PRO A 43 2.40 -7.89 -8.89
N GLU A 44 2.93 -7.08 -7.97
CA GLU A 44 2.30 -6.74 -6.70
C GLU A 44 1.00 -5.91 -6.84
N MET A 45 0.69 -5.44 -8.04
CA MET A 45 -0.58 -4.78 -8.40
C MET A 45 -1.43 -5.65 -9.35
N GLY A 46 -0.98 -6.88 -9.64
CA GLY A 46 -1.51 -7.73 -10.69
C GLY A 46 -3.01 -7.98 -10.62
N GLY A 47 -3.56 -8.18 -9.42
CA GLY A 47 -5.00 -8.41 -9.24
C GLY A 47 -5.87 -7.24 -9.69
N PHE A 48 -5.43 -6.00 -9.51
CA PHE A 48 -6.18 -4.82 -9.97
C PHE A 48 -6.18 -4.71 -11.50
N TYR A 49 -5.01 -4.93 -12.13
CA TYR A 49 -4.92 -4.97 -13.59
C TYR A 49 -5.72 -6.15 -14.17
N GLN A 50 -5.72 -7.30 -13.50
CA GLN A 50 -6.55 -8.44 -13.91
C GLN A 50 -8.03 -8.10 -13.89
N ALA A 51 -8.50 -7.47 -12.82
CA ALA A 51 -9.89 -7.03 -12.70
C ALA A 51 -10.26 -6.02 -13.79
N GLN A 52 -9.36 -5.10 -14.12
CA GLN A 52 -9.55 -4.11 -15.17
C GLN A 52 -9.63 -4.78 -16.56
N LEU A 53 -8.63 -5.60 -16.91
CA LEU A 53 -8.51 -6.22 -18.24
C LEU A 53 -9.61 -7.25 -18.51
N GLN A 54 -10.08 -7.96 -17.48
CA GLN A 54 -11.21 -8.89 -17.59
C GLN A 54 -12.58 -8.20 -17.51
N GLY A 55 -12.63 -6.88 -17.34
CA GLY A 55 -13.88 -6.14 -17.24
C GLY A 55 -14.67 -6.39 -15.96
N LEU A 56 -14.03 -6.93 -14.89
CA LEU A 56 -14.71 -7.24 -13.63
C LEU A 56 -15.24 -5.99 -12.92
N TYR A 57 -14.53 -4.86 -13.04
CA TYR A 57 -15.01 -3.56 -12.58
C TYR A 57 -16.22 -3.09 -13.37
N LYS A 58 -16.17 -3.18 -14.71
CA LYS A 58 -17.27 -2.76 -15.58
C LYS A 58 -18.54 -3.57 -15.35
N ALA A 59 -18.40 -4.89 -15.10
CA ALA A 59 -19.51 -5.76 -14.74
C ALA A 59 -20.21 -5.34 -13.43
N ARG A 60 -19.53 -4.53 -12.60
CA ARG A 60 -20.06 -3.95 -11.33
C ARG A 60 -20.39 -2.46 -11.47
N GLY A 61 -20.52 -1.96 -12.70
CA GLY A 61 -20.87 -0.56 -12.95
C GLY A 61 -19.74 0.44 -12.70
N LEU A 62 -18.46 0.00 -12.68
CA LEU A 62 -17.30 0.85 -12.38
C LEU A 62 -16.38 0.98 -13.60
N ASP A 63 -15.88 2.20 -13.81
CA ASP A 63 -14.72 2.45 -14.65
C ASP A 63 -13.55 2.86 -13.76
N VAL A 64 -12.53 1.99 -13.67
CA VAL A 64 -11.40 2.16 -12.75
C VAL A 64 -10.17 2.57 -13.52
N GLU A 65 -9.67 3.79 -13.23
CA GLU A 65 -8.37 4.26 -13.69
C GLU A 65 -7.30 3.88 -12.67
N ILE A 66 -6.31 3.07 -13.07
CA ILE A 66 -5.18 2.69 -12.21
C ILE A 66 -4.04 3.69 -12.44
N LEU A 67 -3.75 4.50 -11.41
CA LEU A 67 -2.69 5.50 -11.45
C LEU A 67 -1.38 4.84 -10.97
N PRO A 68 -0.29 4.92 -11.77
CA PRO A 68 1.00 4.38 -11.35
C PRO A 68 1.56 5.18 -10.18
N GLY A 69 2.15 4.45 -9.22
CA GLY A 69 2.86 5.04 -8.10
C GLY A 69 4.35 5.25 -8.36
N GLY A 70 5.10 5.38 -7.27
CA GLY A 70 6.55 5.57 -7.27
C GLY A 70 7.05 6.20 -5.97
N PRO A 71 8.38 6.45 -5.83
CA PRO A 71 8.99 6.91 -4.58
C PRO A 71 8.41 8.21 -3.99
N ALA A 72 7.87 9.09 -4.85
CA ALA A 72 7.32 10.39 -4.45
C ALA A 72 5.82 10.35 -4.11
N ILE A 73 5.15 9.22 -4.31
CA ILE A 73 3.71 9.11 -4.07
C ILE A 73 3.44 8.89 -2.58
N VAL A 74 2.54 9.72 -2.04
CA VAL A 74 1.98 9.57 -0.69
C VAL A 74 0.51 9.15 -0.85
N ALA A 75 0.26 7.86 -0.80
CA ALA A 75 -1.03 7.26 -1.12
C ALA A 75 -2.18 7.81 -0.24
N GLY A 76 -1.94 7.99 1.06
CA GLY A 76 -2.91 8.59 1.98
C GLY A 76 -3.29 10.02 1.61
N GLN A 77 -2.35 10.83 1.13
CA GLN A 77 -2.64 12.18 0.65
C GLN A 77 -3.56 12.17 -0.58
N MET A 78 -3.37 11.20 -1.49
CA MET A 78 -4.20 11.09 -2.69
C MET A 78 -5.67 10.80 -2.34
N VAL A 79 -5.90 9.94 -1.35
CA VAL A 79 -7.25 9.63 -0.86
C VAL A 79 -7.80 10.78 0.00
N GLY A 80 -6.98 11.31 0.92
CA GLY A 80 -7.38 12.38 1.82
C GLY A 80 -7.81 13.68 1.10
N THR A 81 -7.22 13.96 -0.06
CA THR A 81 -7.59 15.12 -0.91
C THR A 81 -8.69 14.81 -1.94
N GLY A 82 -9.10 13.54 -2.07
CA GLY A 82 -10.05 13.10 -3.11
C GLY A 82 -9.47 13.03 -4.53
N ALA A 83 -8.13 13.15 -4.67
CA ALA A 83 -7.45 13.00 -5.96
C ALA A 83 -7.54 11.56 -6.51
N ALA A 84 -7.65 10.58 -5.60
CA ALA A 84 -8.03 9.19 -5.89
C ALA A 84 -9.09 8.73 -4.88
N GLN A 85 -10.00 7.83 -5.31
CA GLN A 85 -11.02 7.25 -4.45
C GLN A 85 -10.48 6.07 -3.64
N PHE A 86 -9.52 5.35 -4.23
CA PHE A 86 -8.82 4.23 -3.60
C PHE A 86 -7.31 4.41 -3.71
N ALA A 87 -6.59 3.83 -2.75
CA ALA A 87 -5.15 3.72 -2.85
C ALA A 87 -4.63 2.42 -2.23
N MET A 88 -3.39 2.05 -2.58
CA MET A 88 -2.64 0.95 -1.96
C MET A 88 -1.71 1.49 -0.88
N GLY A 89 -1.47 0.67 0.13
CA GLY A 89 -0.51 0.95 1.18
C GLY A 89 -0.34 -0.22 2.12
N SER A 90 0.03 0.06 3.37
CA SER A 90 0.15 -0.92 4.43
C SER A 90 -0.77 -0.55 5.60
N SER A 91 -1.20 -1.55 6.38
CA SER A 91 -2.12 -1.34 7.50
C SER A 91 -1.53 -0.46 8.61
N ASP A 92 -0.24 -0.51 8.83
CA ASP A 92 0.47 0.38 9.75
C ASP A 92 0.42 1.84 9.28
N SER A 93 0.59 2.10 7.97
CA SER A 93 0.46 3.45 7.40
C SER A 93 -0.96 4.00 7.57
N VAL A 94 -2.00 3.20 7.32
CA VAL A 94 -3.41 3.59 7.54
C VAL A 94 -3.66 3.97 9.00
N ILE A 95 -3.11 3.21 9.95
CA ILE A 95 -3.21 3.54 11.39
C ILE A 95 -2.53 4.88 11.69
N VAL A 96 -1.29 5.08 11.18
CA VAL A 96 -0.53 6.32 11.39
C VAL A 96 -1.23 7.53 10.78
N ASP A 97 -1.74 7.41 9.57
CA ASP A 97 -2.43 8.50 8.88
C ASP A 97 -3.73 8.88 9.59
N ASN A 98 -4.52 7.90 10.07
CA ASN A 98 -5.68 8.19 10.93
C ASN A 98 -5.29 8.90 12.23
N SER A 99 -4.18 8.51 12.87
CA SER A 99 -3.64 9.15 14.07
C SER A 99 -3.19 10.61 13.81
N ARG A 100 -2.89 10.94 12.55
CA ARG A 100 -2.57 12.32 12.08
C ARG A 100 -3.79 13.09 11.59
N GLY A 101 -4.97 12.49 11.66
CA GLY A 101 -6.23 13.13 11.25
C GLY A 101 -6.61 12.94 9.78
N VAL A 102 -5.96 12.03 9.05
CA VAL A 102 -6.39 11.63 7.69
C VAL A 102 -7.38 10.48 7.81
N PRO A 103 -8.68 10.68 7.53
CA PRO A 103 -9.74 9.72 7.84
C PRO A 103 -9.85 8.61 6.78
N GLU A 104 -8.98 7.64 6.84
CA GLU A 104 -8.92 6.48 5.95
C GLU A 104 -9.56 5.23 6.56
N VAL A 105 -9.97 4.31 5.70
CA VAL A 105 -10.47 2.99 6.06
C VAL A 105 -9.98 1.94 5.08
N ALA A 106 -9.27 0.93 5.55
CA ALA A 106 -8.88 -0.22 4.75
C ALA A 106 -10.11 -1.08 4.46
N VAL A 107 -10.29 -1.44 3.19
CA VAL A 107 -11.48 -2.17 2.72
C VAL A 107 -11.15 -3.57 2.17
N GLY A 108 -9.86 -3.91 2.04
CA GLY A 108 -9.40 -5.23 1.68
C GLY A 108 -7.88 -5.35 1.72
N ALA A 109 -7.38 -6.58 1.95
CA ALA A 109 -5.95 -6.89 1.85
C ALA A 109 -5.55 -7.23 0.42
N THR A 110 -4.45 -6.63 -0.06
CA THR A 110 -3.80 -7.07 -1.29
C THR A 110 -2.84 -8.21 -1.02
N MET A 111 -2.23 -8.22 0.16
CA MET A 111 -1.34 -9.29 0.60
C MET A 111 -1.51 -9.59 2.07
N GLN A 112 -1.48 -10.88 2.39
CA GLN A 112 -1.50 -11.38 3.74
C GLN A 112 -0.14 -11.27 4.43
N GLN A 113 0.95 -11.24 3.67
CA GLN A 113 2.30 -11.02 4.17
C GLN A 113 2.96 -9.90 3.38
N ASP A 114 3.74 -9.04 4.07
CA ASP A 114 4.51 -8.00 3.39
C ASP A 114 5.82 -8.62 2.85
N PRO A 115 6.15 -8.46 1.56
CA PRO A 115 7.38 -8.95 0.97
C PRO A 115 8.62 -8.13 1.35
N GLN A 116 8.50 -7.18 2.27
CA GLN A 116 9.60 -6.34 2.75
C GLN A 116 10.69 -7.17 3.41
N ALA A 117 11.94 -6.93 3.04
CA ALA A 117 13.11 -7.60 3.56
C ALA A 117 14.31 -6.65 3.71
N VAL A 118 15.31 -7.11 4.43
CA VAL A 118 16.68 -6.62 4.35
C VAL A 118 17.46 -7.56 3.45
N MET A 119 18.14 -7.02 2.45
CA MET A 119 18.96 -7.76 1.50
C MET A 119 20.44 -7.59 1.82
N VAL A 120 21.17 -8.69 1.90
CA VAL A 120 22.60 -8.78 2.14
C VAL A 120 23.26 -9.68 1.12
N HIS A 121 24.57 -9.52 0.90
CA HIS A 121 25.32 -10.47 0.08
C HIS A 121 25.30 -11.88 0.70
N GLU A 122 25.32 -12.93 -0.15
CA GLU A 122 25.29 -14.32 0.30
C GLU A 122 26.39 -14.64 1.32
N ASN A 123 27.57 -14.06 1.12
CA ASN A 123 28.75 -14.25 1.99
C ASN A 123 28.81 -13.25 3.16
N SER A 124 27.80 -12.39 3.35
CA SER A 124 27.74 -11.45 4.47
C SER A 124 27.71 -12.20 5.80
N PRO A 125 28.36 -11.67 6.86
CA PRO A 125 28.25 -12.21 8.20
C PRO A 125 26.86 -11.98 8.84
N VAL A 126 26.01 -11.16 8.21
CA VAL A 126 24.66 -10.85 8.71
C VAL A 126 23.70 -12.00 8.37
N HIS A 127 23.33 -12.79 9.36
CA HIS A 127 22.44 -13.97 9.22
C HIS A 127 21.08 -13.74 9.86
N SER A 128 20.97 -12.75 10.76
CA SER A 128 19.76 -12.40 11.49
C SER A 128 19.60 -10.88 11.58
N PHE A 129 18.43 -10.40 12.00
CA PHE A 129 18.23 -8.96 12.23
C PHE A 129 19.11 -8.41 13.37
N ALA A 130 19.47 -9.23 14.36
CA ALA A 130 20.37 -8.80 15.43
C ALA A 130 21.78 -8.46 14.94
N ASP A 131 22.23 -9.17 13.87
CA ASP A 131 23.56 -8.94 13.29
C ASP A 131 23.66 -7.61 12.51
N LEU A 132 22.55 -6.91 12.33
CA LEU A 132 22.54 -5.57 11.69
C LEU A 132 23.18 -4.49 12.57
N ASN A 133 23.36 -4.75 13.88
CA ASN A 133 23.99 -3.78 14.76
C ASN A 133 25.41 -3.47 14.32
N GLY A 134 25.80 -2.18 14.33
CA GLY A 134 27.08 -1.71 13.84
C GLY A 134 27.20 -1.54 12.31
N HIS A 135 26.18 -1.95 11.54
CA HIS A 135 26.17 -1.80 10.08
C HIS A 135 25.46 -0.53 9.61
N THR A 136 25.75 -0.14 8.36
CA THR A 136 25.01 0.91 7.65
C THR A 136 24.01 0.24 6.70
N ILE A 137 22.75 0.67 6.73
CA ILE A 137 21.65 0.09 5.95
C ILE A 137 20.96 1.17 5.14
N ALA A 138 20.78 0.93 3.85
CA ALA A 138 20.01 1.79 2.98
C ALA A 138 18.52 1.45 3.08
N VAL A 139 17.74 2.36 3.68
CA VAL A 139 16.29 2.20 3.89
C VAL A 139 15.56 3.48 3.51
N LYS A 140 14.26 3.37 3.20
CA LYS A 140 13.42 4.54 3.04
C LYS A 140 13.35 5.30 4.36
N PRO A 141 13.69 6.60 4.40
CA PRO A 141 13.64 7.38 5.63
C PRO A 141 12.28 7.29 6.32
N GLY A 142 12.29 7.06 7.64
CA GLY A 142 11.08 6.95 8.44
C GLY A 142 10.30 5.63 8.28
N SER A 143 10.89 4.61 7.71
CA SER A 143 10.27 3.28 7.58
C SER A 143 9.92 2.71 8.95
N ILE A 144 8.64 2.46 9.19
CA ILE A 144 8.13 1.97 10.48
C ILE A 144 8.64 0.56 10.77
N TRP A 145 8.64 -0.32 9.76
CA TRP A 145 9.17 -1.67 9.90
C TRP A 145 10.64 -1.69 10.36
N PHE A 146 11.43 -0.70 9.91
CA PHE A 146 12.84 -0.62 10.32
C PHE A 146 12.97 -0.11 11.75
N GLN A 147 12.18 0.89 12.14
CA GLN A 147 12.10 1.34 13.54
C GLN A 147 11.70 0.19 14.48
N TYR A 148 10.77 -0.67 14.04
CA TYR A 148 10.42 -1.90 14.78
C TYR A 148 11.64 -2.81 14.96
N LEU A 149 12.41 -3.08 13.90
CA LEU A 149 13.62 -3.92 14.00
C LEU A 149 14.66 -3.30 14.96
N VAL A 150 14.91 -1.99 14.84
CA VAL A 150 15.83 -1.26 15.71
C VAL A 150 15.45 -1.47 17.17
N LYS A 151 14.18 -1.28 17.51
CA LYS A 151 13.69 -1.46 18.89
C LYS A 151 13.70 -2.93 19.32
N ARG A 152 13.19 -3.82 18.49
CA ARG A 152 13.03 -5.25 18.81
C ARG A 152 14.34 -5.98 19.05
N TYR A 153 15.37 -5.62 18.30
CA TYR A 153 16.69 -6.26 18.36
C TYR A 153 17.76 -5.40 19.04
N GLY A 154 17.40 -4.21 19.57
CA GLY A 154 18.34 -3.34 20.29
C GLY A 154 19.47 -2.82 19.41
N LEU A 155 19.19 -2.43 18.16
CA LEU A 155 20.21 -2.02 17.17
C LEU A 155 20.69 -0.59 17.44
N SER A 156 21.40 -0.37 18.55
CA SER A 156 21.83 0.97 19.00
C SER A 156 22.95 1.61 18.16
N GLU A 157 23.68 0.80 17.38
CA GLU A 157 24.82 1.25 16.57
C GLU A 157 24.53 1.16 15.05
N VAL A 158 23.28 0.82 14.65
CA VAL A 158 22.90 0.78 13.24
C VAL A 158 22.82 2.21 12.69
N LYS A 159 23.28 2.38 11.44
CA LYS A 159 23.20 3.65 10.71
C LYS A 159 22.27 3.54 9.53
N GLU A 160 21.39 4.52 9.36
CA GLU A 160 20.48 4.59 8.22
C GLU A 160 21.05 5.51 7.12
N THR A 161 20.90 5.09 5.87
CA THR A 161 21.12 5.94 4.70
C THR A 161 19.89 5.84 3.78
N PRO A 162 19.56 6.88 3.01
CA PRO A 162 18.43 6.83 2.10
C PRO A 162 18.56 5.72 1.05
N ALA A 163 17.53 4.91 0.87
CA ALA A 163 17.45 3.93 -0.19
C ALA A 163 17.41 4.60 -1.57
N THR A 164 18.19 4.08 -2.52
CA THR A 164 18.22 4.55 -3.90
C THR A 164 17.23 3.81 -4.80
N TYR A 165 16.61 2.74 -4.31
CA TYR A 165 15.75 1.81 -5.07
C TYR A 165 16.46 1.19 -6.29
N SER A 166 17.78 1.10 -6.24
CA SER A 166 18.66 0.49 -7.24
C SER A 166 19.55 -0.54 -6.56
N VAL A 167 19.95 -1.56 -7.29
CA VAL A 167 20.94 -2.55 -6.82
C VAL A 167 22.37 -2.19 -7.20
N ALA A 168 22.59 -1.05 -7.85
CA ALA A 168 23.94 -0.69 -8.36
C ALA A 168 24.98 -0.58 -7.23
N SER A 169 24.67 0.11 -6.13
CA SER A 169 25.56 0.20 -4.97
C SER A 169 25.78 -1.15 -4.31
N PHE A 170 24.73 -1.97 -4.23
CA PHE A 170 24.81 -3.32 -3.69
C PHE A 170 25.76 -4.22 -4.50
N VAL A 171 25.68 -4.16 -5.82
CA VAL A 171 26.56 -4.95 -6.72
C VAL A 171 28.03 -4.52 -6.61
N GLN A 172 28.28 -3.23 -6.35
CA GLN A 172 29.64 -2.68 -6.29
C GLN A 172 30.32 -2.88 -4.93
N ASP A 173 29.56 -2.87 -3.84
CA ASP A 173 30.08 -2.94 -2.47
C ASP A 173 29.60 -4.23 -1.78
N PRO A 174 30.52 -5.19 -1.49
CA PRO A 174 30.15 -6.46 -0.83
C PRO A 174 29.63 -6.30 0.61
N ASN A 175 29.81 -5.11 1.21
CA ASN A 175 29.31 -4.80 2.55
C ASN A 175 28.00 -4.00 2.52
N TYR A 176 27.49 -3.66 1.34
CA TYR A 176 26.28 -2.87 1.22
C TYR A 176 25.05 -3.68 1.66
N ILE A 177 24.24 -3.08 2.53
CA ILE A 177 23.00 -3.66 3.03
C ILE A 177 21.87 -2.71 2.65
N GLN A 178 20.79 -3.23 2.12
CA GLN A 178 19.65 -2.40 1.74
C GLN A 178 18.30 -3.08 2.01
N GLN A 179 17.26 -2.25 2.09
CA GLN A 179 15.90 -2.74 1.98
C GLN A 179 15.68 -3.37 0.61
N ALA A 180 14.74 -4.31 0.55
CA ALA A 180 14.30 -4.93 -0.68
C ALA A 180 12.89 -5.48 -0.54
N PHE A 181 12.17 -5.61 -1.65
CA PHE A 181 11.06 -6.55 -1.76
C PHE A 181 11.61 -7.87 -2.32
N VAL A 182 11.34 -8.97 -1.66
CA VAL A 182 11.85 -10.29 -2.10
C VAL A 182 11.40 -10.65 -3.52
N THR A 183 10.38 -10.01 -4.01
CA THR A 183 9.82 -10.14 -5.37
C THR A 183 10.55 -9.32 -6.44
N SER A 184 11.48 -8.42 -6.06
CA SER A 184 12.10 -7.46 -6.98
C SER A 184 13.63 -7.44 -6.91
N GLU A 185 14.23 -6.73 -5.95
CA GLU A 185 15.67 -6.45 -5.89
C GLU A 185 16.56 -7.70 -5.92
N PRO A 186 16.19 -8.83 -5.28
CA PRO A 186 17.01 -10.05 -5.34
C PRO A 186 17.20 -10.59 -6.76
N TYR A 187 16.20 -10.42 -7.63
CA TYR A 187 16.33 -10.78 -9.06
C TYR A 187 17.41 -9.95 -9.75
N PHE A 188 17.38 -8.64 -9.58
CA PHE A 188 18.32 -7.73 -10.23
C PHE A 188 19.75 -7.94 -9.73
N ALA A 189 19.94 -8.12 -8.42
CA ALA A 189 21.24 -8.37 -7.83
C ALA A 189 21.86 -9.67 -8.36
N ARG A 190 21.09 -10.78 -8.38
CA ARG A 190 21.56 -12.06 -8.93
C ARG A 190 21.85 -11.98 -10.42
N LYS A 191 21.00 -11.28 -11.19
CA LYS A 191 21.23 -11.08 -12.64
C LYS A 191 22.51 -10.28 -12.91
N ALA A 192 22.87 -9.37 -12.01
CA ALA A 192 24.12 -8.60 -12.06
C ALA A 192 25.33 -9.35 -11.47
N GLY A 193 25.20 -10.64 -11.11
CA GLY A 193 26.28 -11.46 -10.60
C GLY A 193 26.56 -11.33 -9.11
N ALA A 194 25.67 -10.69 -8.34
CA ALA A 194 25.77 -10.56 -6.89
C ALA A 194 24.78 -11.53 -6.20
N PRO A 195 25.21 -12.70 -5.72
CA PRO A 195 24.36 -13.61 -4.95
C PRO A 195 23.89 -12.96 -3.67
N VAL A 196 22.61 -13.19 -3.30
CA VAL A 196 21.99 -12.51 -2.17
C VAL A 196 21.25 -13.46 -1.25
N ARG A 197 21.21 -13.09 0.03
CA ARG A 197 20.32 -13.58 1.06
C ARG A 197 19.37 -12.45 1.47
N THR A 198 18.15 -12.81 1.82
CA THR A 198 17.15 -11.86 2.31
C THR A 198 16.70 -12.26 3.71
N LEU A 199 16.56 -11.28 4.59
CA LEU A 199 15.94 -11.42 5.90
C LEU A 199 14.53 -10.81 5.79
N LEU A 200 13.51 -11.67 5.72
CA LEU A 200 12.13 -11.26 5.50
C LEU A 200 11.53 -10.67 6.78
N VAL A 201 11.01 -9.43 6.71
CA VAL A 201 10.45 -8.75 7.90
C VAL A 201 9.23 -9.48 8.44
N SER A 202 8.38 -10.03 7.58
CA SER A 202 7.20 -10.81 8.00
C SER A 202 7.53 -12.16 8.68
N SER A 203 8.83 -12.56 8.75
CA SER A 203 9.26 -13.66 9.62
C SER A 203 9.34 -13.27 11.10
N THR A 204 9.21 -11.99 11.41
CA THR A 204 9.11 -11.48 12.77
C THR A 204 7.64 -11.36 13.21
N GLU A 205 7.41 -10.83 14.41
CA GLU A 205 6.05 -10.53 14.90
C GLU A 205 5.47 -9.25 14.24
N TYR A 206 6.26 -8.49 13.45
CA TYR A 206 5.78 -7.32 12.72
C TYR A 206 5.24 -7.73 11.36
N GLN A 207 3.91 -7.83 11.29
CA GLN A 207 3.22 -8.37 10.12
C GLN A 207 2.06 -7.47 9.69
N PRO A 208 2.31 -6.21 9.27
CA PRO A 208 1.23 -5.41 8.71
C PRO A 208 0.69 -6.07 7.45
N TYR A 209 -0.61 -5.88 7.16
CA TYR A 209 -1.17 -6.23 5.86
C TYR A 209 -0.70 -5.22 4.80
N ARG A 210 -0.53 -5.69 3.56
CA ARG A 210 -0.66 -4.79 2.41
C ARG A 210 -2.14 -4.65 2.13
N VAL A 211 -2.61 -3.41 1.98
CA VAL A 211 -4.04 -3.11 1.91
C VAL A 211 -4.37 -2.20 0.73
N PHE A 212 -5.63 -2.22 0.34
CA PHE A 212 -6.23 -1.11 -0.39
C PHE A 212 -7.29 -0.46 0.49
N PHE A 213 -7.36 0.87 0.41
CA PHE A 213 -8.14 1.69 1.32
C PHE A 213 -8.81 2.85 0.60
N THR A 214 -9.76 3.47 1.25
CA THR A 214 -10.50 4.65 0.79
C THR A 214 -10.68 5.65 1.93
N SER A 215 -11.25 6.83 1.68
CA SER A 215 -11.64 7.74 2.75
C SER A 215 -12.92 7.26 3.44
N LYS A 216 -13.04 7.54 4.76
CA LYS A 216 -14.27 7.27 5.51
C LYS A 216 -15.48 8.00 4.91
N GLN A 217 -15.26 9.20 4.36
CA GLN A 217 -16.30 9.96 3.67
C GLN A 217 -16.77 9.25 2.41
N PHE A 218 -15.85 8.83 1.53
CA PHE A 218 -16.22 8.15 0.28
C PHE A 218 -16.95 6.83 0.56
N LEU A 219 -16.50 6.07 1.57
CA LEU A 219 -17.19 4.86 2.00
C LEU A 219 -18.63 5.14 2.48
N ALA A 220 -18.84 6.22 3.24
CA ALA A 220 -20.17 6.58 3.72
C ALA A 220 -21.12 7.05 2.61
N GLU A 221 -20.59 7.80 1.63
CA GLU A 221 -21.36 8.35 0.52
C GLU A 221 -21.63 7.34 -0.60
N HIS A 222 -20.70 6.38 -0.82
CA HIS A 222 -20.72 5.46 -1.96
C HIS A 222 -20.44 3.99 -1.57
N PRO A 223 -21.15 3.40 -0.59
CA PRO A 223 -20.86 2.05 -0.10
C PRO A 223 -20.97 0.96 -1.18
N GLU A 224 -21.88 1.12 -2.17
CA GLU A 224 -22.03 0.16 -3.26
C GLU A 224 -20.88 0.23 -4.27
N VAL A 225 -20.31 1.42 -4.49
CA VAL A 225 -19.10 1.60 -5.29
C VAL A 225 -17.93 0.88 -4.63
N VAL A 226 -17.76 1.08 -3.31
CA VAL A 226 -16.71 0.41 -2.53
C VAL A 226 -16.88 -1.11 -2.58
N LYS A 227 -18.11 -1.61 -2.40
CA LYS A 227 -18.43 -3.04 -2.52
C LYS A 227 -18.01 -3.60 -3.87
N GLY A 228 -18.47 -2.98 -4.95
CA GLY A 228 -18.14 -3.41 -6.32
C GLY A 228 -16.65 -3.41 -6.60
N PHE A 229 -15.94 -2.39 -6.10
CA PHE A 229 -14.48 -2.30 -6.23
C PHE A 229 -13.76 -3.43 -5.47
N VAL A 230 -14.15 -3.69 -4.21
CA VAL A 230 -13.54 -4.75 -3.37
C VAL A 230 -13.76 -6.12 -4.00
N GLU A 231 -15.01 -6.46 -4.33
CA GLU A 231 -15.34 -7.76 -4.92
C GLU A 231 -14.60 -8.01 -6.24
N ALA A 232 -14.56 -7.01 -7.13
CA ALA A 232 -13.83 -7.11 -8.40
C ALA A 232 -12.32 -7.28 -8.17
N SER A 233 -11.76 -6.55 -7.22
CA SER A 233 -10.33 -6.61 -6.89
C SER A 233 -9.94 -7.99 -6.34
N VAL A 234 -10.73 -8.54 -5.42
CA VAL A 234 -10.50 -9.88 -4.85
C VAL A 234 -10.59 -10.96 -5.93
N GLU A 235 -11.62 -10.90 -6.78
CA GLU A 235 -11.77 -11.81 -7.94
C GLU A 235 -10.59 -11.65 -8.91
N GLY A 236 -10.16 -10.42 -9.17
CA GLY A 236 -8.99 -10.14 -10.00
C GLY A 236 -7.70 -10.74 -9.41
N TRP A 237 -7.48 -10.66 -8.12
CA TRP A 237 -6.35 -11.30 -7.47
C TRP A 237 -6.40 -12.83 -7.57
N LYS A 238 -7.57 -13.44 -7.36
CA LYS A 238 -7.78 -14.88 -7.54
C LYS A 238 -7.41 -15.31 -8.97
N ASN A 239 -7.90 -14.60 -9.97
CA ASN A 239 -7.67 -14.90 -11.38
C ASN A 239 -6.20 -14.65 -11.77
N TYR A 240 -5.57 -13.60 -11.26
CA TYR A 240 -4.15 -13.30 -11.52
C TYR A 240 -3.23 -14.38 -10.95
N LEU A 241 -3.50 -14.85 -9.75
CA LEU A 241 -2.74 -15.97 -9.17
C LEU A 241 -2.93 -17.28 -9.98
N ALA A 242 -4.10 -17.50 -10.56
CA ALA A 242 -4.37 -18.67 -11.39
C ALA A 242 -3.65 -18.58 -12.74
N ASP A 243 -3.79 -17.46 -13.46
CA ASP A 243 -3.17 -17.21 -14.75
C ASP A 243 -2.71 -15.74 -14.89
N PRO A 244 -1.43 -15.45 -14.72
CA PRO A 244 -0.87 -14.10 -14.79
C PRO A 244 -0.54 -13.62 -16.21
N ALA A 245 -0.71 -14.47 -17.27
CA ALA A 245 -0.15 -14.21 -18.60
C ALA A 245 -0.67 -12.88 -19.19
N LEU A 246 -2.00 -12.67 -19.14
CA LEU A 246 -2.64 -11.47 -19.67
C LEU A 246 -2.09 -10.19 -19.01
N VAL A 247 -2.03 -10.20 -17.70
CA VAL A 247 -1.57 -9.02 -16.90
C VAL A 247 -0.08 -8.81 -17.06
N ASN A 248 0.73 -9.86 -17.06
CA ASN A 248 2.18 -9.72 -17.21
C ASN A 248 2.56 -9.09 -18.56
N ALA A 249 1.81 -9.40 -19.64
CA ALA A 249 1.97 -8.73 -20.92
C ALA A 249 1.66 -7.23 -20.84
N GLU A 250 0.58 -6.85 -20.15
CA GLU A 250 0.23 -5.44 -19.95
C GLU A 250 1.21 -4.72 -19.03
N LEU A 251 1.64 -5.33 -17.94
CA LEU A 251 2.64 -4.76 -17.04
C LEU A 251 3.97 -4.51 -17.75
N THR A 252 4.41 -5.40 -18.64
CA THR A 252 5.60 -5.19 -19.48
C THR A 252 5.43 -3.96 -20.38
N ARG A 253 4.22 -3.75 -20.93
CA ARG A 253 3.91 -2.57 -21.76
C ARG A 253 3.93 -1.27 -20.93
N LEU A 254 3.38 -1.31 -19.71
CA LEU A 254 3.29 -0.15 -18.81
C LEU A 254 4.62 0.18 -18.13
N ASN A 255 5.43 -0.83 -17.85
CA ASN A 255 6.73 -0.71 -17.20
C ASN A 255 7.81 -1.49 -18.00
N PRO A 256 8.30 -0.92 -19.11
CA PRO A 256 9.32 -1.57 -19.95
C PRO A 256 10.64 -1.88 -19.24
N ALA A 257 10.89 -1.31 -18.06
CA ALA A 257 12.06 -1.63 -17.25
C ALA A 257 11.98 -3.05 -16.65
N MET A 258 10.77 -3.62 -16.53
CA MET A 258 10.58 -4.99 -16.07
C MET A 258 10.61 -5.98 -17.26
N SER A 259 11.61 -6.86 -17.27
CA SER A 259 11.68 -7.92 -18.26
C SER A 259 10.67 -9.04 -17.99
N PRO A 260 10.30 -9.86 -19.01
CA PRO A 260 9.44 -11.03 -18.81
C PRO A 260 9.98 -12.01 -17.76
N ASP A 261 11.30 -12.19 -17.68
CA ASP A 261 11.95 -13.06 -16.69
C ASP A 261 11.77 -12.52 -15.27
N GLN A 262 11.84 -11.18 -15.10
CA GLN A 262 11.56 -10.56 -13.82
C GLN A 262 10.10 -10.71 -13.43
N MET A 263 9.16 -10.51 -14.37
CA MET A 263 7.73 -10.74 -14.12
C MET A 263 7.48 -12.17 -13.65
N LYS A 264 8.11 -13.14 -14.32
CA LYS A 264 8.05 -14.54 -13.93
C LYS A 264 8.60 -14.76 -12.53
N TYR A 265 9.79 -14.25 -12.24
CA TYR A 265 10.39 -14.32 -10.90
C TYR A 265 9.47 -13.73 -9.81
N SER A 266 8.92 -12.55 -10.06
CA SER A 266 8.06 -11.86 -9.10
C SER A 266 6.81 -12.67 -8.78
N ILE A 267 6.08 -13.18 -9.80
CA ILE A 267 4.86 -13.95 -9.57
C ILE A 267 5.15 -15.33 -8.94
N GLU A 268 6.24 -15.98 -9.32
CA GLU A 268 6.66 -17.24 -8.70
C GLU A 268 7.00 -17.02 -7.22
N THR A 269 7.68 -15.92 -6.90
CA THR A 269 8.01 -15.55 -5.52
C THR A 269 6.75 -15.22 -4.71
N LEU A 270 5.81 -14.45 -5.27
CA LEU A 270 4.52 -14.14 -4.64
C LEU A 270 3.76 -15.43 -4.28
N LYS A 271 3.69 -16.39 -5.20
CA LYS A 271 3.01 -17.67 -5.00
C LYS A 271 3.75 -18.56 -3.99
N ALA A 272 5.06 -18.75 -4.16
CA ALA A 272 5.85 -19.63 -3.30
C ALA A 272 5.88 -19.15 -1.84
N GLY A 273 5.87 -17.83 -1.62
CA GLY A 273 5.84 -17.23 -0.30
C GLY A 273 4.45 -17.03 0.27
N HIS A 274 3.39 -17.41 -0.46
CA HIS A 274 2.00 -17.17 -0.05
C HIS A 274 1.74 -15.72 0.38
N PHE A 275 2.36 -14.75 -0.32
CA PHE A 275 2.27 -13.36 0.08
C PHE A 275 0.85 -12.80 -0.05
N VAL A 276 0.15 -13.17 -1.11
CA VAL A 276 -1.21 -12.66 -1.40
C VAL A 276 -2.28 -13.43 -0.63
N ASP A 277 -2.23 -14.75 -0.70
CA ASP A 277 -3.24 -15.67 -0.19
C ASP A 277 -3.01 -16.12 1.26
N GLY A 278 -1.80 -15.86 1.80
CA GLY A 278 -1.43 -16.28 3.16
C GLY A 278 -1.20 -17.79 3.32
N PRO A 279 -0.65 -18.21 4.44
CA PRO A 279 -0.45 -19.63 4.74
C PRO A 279 -1.79 -20.33 5.04
N GLY A 280 -1.91 -21.60 4.65
CA GLY A 280 -3.10 -22.43 4.92
C GLY A 280 -3.94 -22.70 3.68
N THR A 281 -5.27 -22.56 3.77
CA THR A 281 -6.19 -22.71 2.62
C THR A 281 -6.24 -21.41 1.83
N PRO A 282 -5.59 -21.33 0.67
CA PRO A 282 -5.25 -20.06 0.03
C PRO A 282 -6.45 -19.16 -0.30
N GLU A 283 -7.55 -19.75 -0.77
CA GLU A 283 -8.69 -18.95 -1.28
C GLU A 283 -9.48 -18.22 -0.19
N SER A 284 -9.39 -18.66 1.07
CA SER A 284 -10.18 -18.10 2.18
C SER A 284 -9.59 -16.81 2.78
N HIS A 285 -8.39 -16.41 2.36
CA HIS A 285 -7.73 -15.24 2.94
C HIS A 285 -7.59 -14.04 1.98
N LEU A 286 -7.91 -14.23 0.69
CA LEU A 286 -7.86 -13.14 -0.28
C LEU A 286 -8.76 -11.99 0.15
N GLY A 287 -8.18 -10.82 0.32
CA GLY A 287 -8.88 -9.63 0.76
C GLY A 287 -9.17 -9.53 2.26
N HIS A 288 -9.07 -10.61 3.02
CA HIS A 288 -9.51 -10.67 4.42
C HIS A 288 -8.55 -10.03 5.42
N PHE A 289 -9.12 -9.61 6.56
CA PHE A 289 -8.41 -9.12 7.74
C PHE A 289 -8.87 -9.88 8.98
N THR A 290 -8.01 -9.87 10.02
CA THR A 290 -8.40 -10.26 11.37
C THR A 290 -8.25 -9.07 12.33
N ALA A 291 -9.23 -8.87 13.21
CA ALA A 291 -9.16 -7.82 14.23
C ALA A 291 -7.93 -7.96 15.13
N ALA A 292 -7.57 -9.19 15.49
CA ALA A 292 -6.40 -9.46 16.32
C ALA A 292 -5.09 -8.94 15.72
N ARG A 293 -4.92 -9.05 14.39
CA ARG A 293 -3.71 -8.56 13.72
C ARG A 293 -3.67 -7.03 13.62
N TRP A 294 -4.84 -6.38 13.38
CA TRP A 294 -4.93 -4.92 13.45
C TRP A 294 -4.59 -4.39 14.84
N GLU A 295 -5.12 -5.02 15.88
CA GLU A 295 -4.83 -4.68 17.28
C GLU A 295 -3.34 -4.88 17.62
N THR A 296 -2.73 -5.98 17.15
CA THR A 296 -1.29 -6.23 17.34
C THR A 296 -0.45 -5.15 16.68
N THR A 297 -0.75 -4.82 15.41
CA THR A 297 -0.06 -3.74 14.68
C THR A 297 -0.20 -2.41 15.41
N TYR A 298 -1.42 -2.07 15.86
CA TYR A 298 -1.67 -0.84 16.62
C TYR A 298 -0.83 -0.76 17.90
N LYS A 299 -0.77 -1.84 18.68
CA LYS A 299 0.06 -1.91 19.90
C LYS A 299 1.54 -1.71 19.61
N GLN A 300 2.03 -2.35 18.54
CA GLN A 300 3.42 -2.16 18.09
C GLN A 300 3.72 -0.70 17.73
N LEU A 301 2.80 -0.02 17.04
CA LEU A 301 2.94 1.40 16.69
C LEU A 301 2.90 2.32 17.92
N MET A 302 2.01 2.04 18.88
CA MET A 302 1.99 2.75 20.17
C MET A 302 3.32 2.58 20.91
N ASP A 303 3.84 1.37 20.93
CA ASP A 303 5.12 1.02 21.55
C ASP A 303 6.31 1.74 20.88
N LEU A 304 6.26 1.91 19.56
CA LEU A 304 7.26 2.68 18.81
C LEU A 304 7.13 4.19 18.99
N HIS A 305 6.08 4.68 19.64
CA HIS A 305 5.77 6.10 19.79
C HIS A 305 5.66 6.87 18.46
N VAL A 306 5.21 6.19 17.40
CA VAL A 306 5.03 6.81 16.06
C VAL A 306 3.63 7.38 15.84
N LEU A 307 2.70 7.14 16.77
CA LEU A 307 1.34 7.68 16.73
C LEU A 307 1.27 9.00 17.50
N PRO A 308 1.00 10.15 16.85
CA PRO A 308 0.81 11.43 17.54
C PRO A 308 -0.35 11.40 18.54
N HIS A 309 -1.42 10.68 18.20
CA HIS A 309 -2.61 10.53 19.03
C HIS A 309 -3.09 9.07 19.02
N PRO A 310 -3.62 8.56 20.16
CA PRO A 310 -4.28 7.25 20.15
C PRO A 310 -5.58 7.34 19.32
N ILE A 311 -5.91 6.21 18.68
CA ILE A 311 -7.13 6.07 17.89
C ILE A 311 -7.88 4.80 18.29
N ASP A 312 -9.14 4.71 17.92
CA ASP A 312 -9.86 3.45 17.92
C ASP A 312 -9.53 2.69 16.62
N VAL A 313 -8.67 1.68 16.73
CA VAL A 313 -8.21 0.89 15.59
C VAL A 313 -9.35 0.15 14.88
N THR A 314 -10.46 -0.11 15.55
CA THR A 314 -11.61 -0.79 14.92
C THR A 314 -12.30 0.08 13.86
N THR A 315 -12.02 1.38 13.85
CA THR A 315 -12.61 2.35 12.89
C THR A 315 -11.79 2.54 11.62
N VAL A 316 -10.60 1.92 11.52
CA VAL A 316 -9.68 2.14 10.39
C VAL A 316 -9.67 1.01 9.38
N TYR A 317 -10.50 -0.01 9.56
CA TYR A 317 -10.69 -1.10 8.63
C TYR A 317 -12.13 -1.61 8.62
N THR A 318 -12.52 -2.30 7.57
CA THR A 318 -13.80 -3.02 7.51
C THR A 318 -13.67 -4.30 6.69
N THR A 319 -14.31 -5.37 7.15
CA THR A 319 -14.42 -6.66 6.44
C THR A 319 -15.74 -6.82 5.69
N ARG A 320 -16.58 -5.78 5.71
CA ARG A 320 -17.97 -5.84 5.23
C ARG A 320 -18.13 -6.24 3.76
N PHE A 321 -17.13 -5.98 2.94
CA PHE A 321 -17.22 -6.11 1.48
C PHE A 321 -16.38 -7.24 0.92
N VAL A 322 -15.56 -7.88 1.74
CA VAL A 322 -14.75 -9.02 1.30
C VAL A 322 -15.65 -10.25 1.22
N PRO A 323 -15.67 -10.96 0.07
CA PRO A 323 -16.57 -12.11 -0.17
C PRO A 323 -16.34 -13.29 0.79
#